data_c8e67d50a25e6909c8be5a31f9ff4c30
#
_entry.id   c8e67d50a25e6909c8be5a31f9ff4c30
#
_cell.length_a   1.000
_cell.length_b   1.000
_cell.length_c   1.000
_cell.angle_alpha   90.00
_cell.angle_beta   90.00
_cell.angle_gamma   90.00
#
_symmetry.space_group_name_H-M   'P 1'
#
loop_
_entity.id
_entity.type
_entity.pdbx_description
1 polymer ?
#
loop_
_entity_poly.entity_id
_entity_poly.type
_entity_poly.pdbx_seq_one_letter_code
_entity_poly.pdbx_strand_id
1 'polypeptide(L)'
;MRTKPEYPGQEQTSKHQSAKGSSTHGLVKTLPQTPRLPQTGQFNWPIPLLAHNLVEDHAAGSSAQAVVQMLKEQRPQENGQQDQSTIEVRETAYCGYLSFPKLQQTLPVASKWRFSQLEVSPATYTGSAADRDWVVAGHNFVNHFGRLNQLQVGDKVYFKAASGRRYVYRVAKLEVLKPTAISKMVKSKYDLSLFTCTYSGLTRFTVRCRLLQIK
;
A
#
# COMPACT_ATOMS: atom_id res chain seq x y z
N MET A 1 -29.12 7.34 1.00
CA MET A 1 -28.72 6.14 1.74
C MET A 1 -27.41 5.64 1.13
N ARG A 2 -26.30 5.82 1.81
CA ARG A 2 -24.98 5.34 1.34
C ARG A 2 -24.72 3.98 1.96
N THR A 3 -24.61 2.96 1.11
CA THR A 3 -24.31 1.60 1.52
C THR A 3 -22.87 1.50 2.05
N LYS A 4 -22.74 0.87 3.18
CA LYS A 4 -21.50 0.57 3.90
C LYS A 4 -20.64 -0.38 3.06
N PRO A 5 -19.32 -0.15 2.89
CA PRO A 5 -18.48 -1.15 2.23
C PRO A 5 -18.31 -2.36 3.17
N GLU A 6 -18.72 -3.53 2.69
CA GLU A 6 -18.49 -4.81 3.35
C GLU A 6 -17.04 -5.26 3.12
N TYR A 7 -16.39 -5.67 4.21
CA TYR A 7 -15.11 -6.37 4.17
C TYR A 7 -15.38 -7.86 3.95
N PRO A 8 -14.79 -8.53 2.96
CA PRO A 8 -14.79 -9.98 2.91
C PRO A 8 -13.90 -10.54 4.01
N GLY A 9 -14.51 -11.27 4.96
CA GLY A 9 -13.82 -11.99 6.02
C GLY A 9 -12.94 -13.10 5.43
N GLN A 10 -11.69 -13.18 5.89
CA GLN A 10 -10.87 -14.38 5.69
C GLN A 10 -11.24 -15.42 6.75
N GLU A 11 -12.04 -16.41 6.37
CA GLU A 11 -12.13 -17.65 7.12
C GLU A 11 -10.91 -18.52 6.80
N GLN A 12 -10.00 -18.61 7.76
CA GLN A 12 -9.00 -19.68 7.79
C GLN A 12 -9.49 -20.78 8.71
N THR A 13 -10.09 -21.81 8.12
CA THR A 13 -10.40 -23.07 8.82
C THR A 13 -9.14 -23.92 8.88
N SER A 14 -8.48 -23.97 10.04
CA SER A 14 -7.47 -24.97 10.34
C SER A 14 -8.16 -26.26 10.78
N LYS A 15 -8.10 -27.31 9.96
CA LYS A 15 -8.49 -28.66 10.36
C LYS A 15 -7.32 -29.35 11.03
N HIS A 16 -7.39 -29.49 12.36
CA HIS A 16 -6.63 -30.50 13.09
C HIS A 16 -7.20 -31.89 12.81
N GLN A 17 -6.40 -32.74 12.21
CA GLN A 17 -6.64 -34.19 12.24
C GLN A 17 -5.68 -34.86 13.21
N SER A 18 -6.27 -35.40 14.28
CA SER A 18 -5.65 -36.28 15.24
C SER A 18 -5.67 -37.71 14.69
N ALA A 19 -4.51 -38.36 14.61
CA ALA A 19 -4.42 -39.78 14.36
C ALA A 19 -3.70 -40.46 15.53
N LYS A 20 -4.45 -41.31 16.24
CA LYS A 20 -3.95 -42.27 17.21
C LYS A 20 -3.36 -43.48 16.45
N GLY A 21 -2.22 -43.96 16.88
CA GLY A 21 -1.62 -45.22 16.38
C GLY A 21 -0.70 -45.82 17.41
N SER A 22 -1.08 -47.01 17.82
CA SER A 22 -0.67 -47.92 18.87
C SER A 22 0.77 -48.43 18.82
N SER A 23 1.28 -48.66 20.02
CA SER A 23 2.47 -49.37 20.50
C SER A 23 2.77 -50.71 19.85
N THR A 24 4.08 -51.04 19.66
CA THR A 24 4.64 -52.35 19.96
C THR A 24 6.17 -52.26 20.24
N HIS A 25 6.58 -53.00 21.27
CA HIS A 25 7.94 -53.11 21.81
C HIS A 25 8.91 -53.82 20.84
N GLY A 26 10.15 -53.34 20.79
CA GLY A 26 11.28 -54.07 20.27
C GLY A 26 12.59 -53.55 20.85
N LEU A 27 13.15 -54.25 21.87
CA LEU A 27 14.47 -53.96 22.43
C LEU A 27 15.55 -54.33 21.40
N VAL A 28 16.28 -53.36 20.92
CA VAL A 28 17.57 -53.57 20.24
C VAL A 28 18.64 -52.76 20.98
N LYS A 29 19.64 -53.47 21.51
CA LYS A 29 20.85 -52.91 22.13
C LYS A 29 21.64 -52.14 21.09
N THR A 30 21.79 -50.84 21.27
CA THR A 30 22.65 -49.97 20.44
C THR A 30 24.01 -49.77 21.11
N LEU A 31 25.07 -50.03 20.35
CA LEU A 31 26.46 -49.66 20.65
C LEU A 31 26.62 -48.14 20.65
N PRO A 32 27.56 -47.60 21.44
CA PRO A 32 27.78 -46.14 21.51
C PRO A 32 28.36 -45.66 20.17
N GLN A 33 27.64 -44.76 19.53
CA GLN A 33 28.11 -44.04 18.34
C GLN A 33 28.95 -42.86 18.73
N THR A 34 30.14 -42.77 18.12
CA THR A 34 31.01 -41.57 18.19
C THR A 34 30.28 -40.30 17.74
N PRO A 35 30.48 -39.15 18.40
CA PRO A 35 29.85 -37.92 17.97
C PRO A 35 30.36 -37.53 16.58
N ARG A 36 29.47 -37.55 15.58
CA ARG A 36 29.72 -36.93 14.28
C ARG A 36 29.75 -35.42 14.46
N LEU A 37 30.84 -34.79 14.03
CA LEU A 37 30.91 -33.34 13.85
C LEU A 37 29.73 -32.87 13.01
N PRO A 38 29.12 -31.71 13.35
CA PRO A 38 28.04 -31.16 12.54
C PRO A 38 28.59 -30.85 11.15
N GLN A 39 28.03 -31.53 10.16
CA GLN A 39 28.25 -31.17 8.75
C GLN A 39 27.78 -29.71 8.63
N THR A 40 28.61 -28.88 8.04
CA THR A 40 28.34 -27.48 7.71
C THR A 40 26.96 -27.36 7.09
N GLY A 41 26.00 -26.97 7.88
CA GLY A 41 24.67 -26.67 7.40
C GLY A 41 24.79 -25.57 6.32
N GLN A 42 24.41 -25.91 5.11
CA GLN A 42 24.13 -24.88 4.12
C GLN A 42 23.10 -23.96 4.73
N PHE A 43 23.54 -22.80 5.19
CA PHE A 43 22.66 -21.69 5.54
C PHE A 43 21.94 -21.29 4.26
N ASN A 44 20.78 -21.87 4.07
CA ASN A 44 19.88 -21.49 3.00
C ASN A 44 19.26 -20.15 3.41
N TRP A 45 20.01 -19.07 3.21
CA TRP A 45 19.51 -17.71 3.41
C TRP A 45 18.28 -17.53 2.54
N PRO A 46 17.26 -16.81 2.98
CA PRO A 46 16.06 -16.52 2.20
C PRO A 46 16.36 -15.48 1.10
N ILE A 47 17.48 -15.67 0.37
CA ILE A 47 17.85 -14.87 -0.80
C ILE A 47 16.72 -14.83 -1.83
N PRO A 48 15.94 -15.91 -2.07
CA PRO A 48 14.83 -15.85 -3.02
C PRO A 48 13.72 -14.87 -2.62
N LEU A 49 13.40 -14.77 -1.34
CA LEU A 49 12.34 -13.86 -0.84
C LEU A 49 12.76 -12.39 -0.91
N LEU A 50 14.02 -12.09 -0.57
CA LEU A 50 14.57 -10.72 -0.70
C LEU A 50 14.68 -10.31 -2.17
N ALA A 51 15.15 -11.20 -3.02
CA ALA A 51 15.25 -10.96 -4.46
C ALA A 51 13.87 -10.78 -5.09
N HIS A 52 12.89 -11.59 -4.71
CA HIS A 52 11.51 -11.48 -5.17
C HIS A 52 10.90 -10.13 -4.80
N ASN A 53 11.00 -9.72 -3.54
CA ASN A 53 10.49 -8.42 -3.09
C ASN A 53 11.17 -7.23 -3.80
N LEU A 54 12.47 -7.33 -4.10
CA LEU A 54 13.17 -6.28 -4.85
C LEU A 54 12.72 -6.20 -6.30
N VAL A 55 12.45 -7.34 -6.94
CA VAL A 55 11.95 -7.39 -8.32
C VAL A 55 10.53 -6.83 -8.38
N GLU A 56 9.67 -7.21 -7.45
CA GLU A 56 8.30 -6.68 -7.37
C GLU A 56 8.28 -5.17 -7.13
N ASP A 57 9.11 -4.67 -6.20
CA ASP A 57 9.23 -3.24 -5.92
C ASP A 57 9.74 -2.46 -7.16
N HIS A 58 10.71 -3.00 -7.88
CA HIS A 58 11.22 -2.37 -9.10
C HIS A 58 10.18 -2.39 -10.23
N ALA A 59 9.49 -3.50 -10.43
CA ALA A 59 8.43 -3.64 -11.42
C ALA A 59 7.25 -2.69 -11.12
N ALA A 60 6.85 -2.58 -9.87
CA ALA A 60 5.82 -1.65 -9.42
C ALA A 60 6.23 -0.19 -9.67
N GLY A 61 7.49 0.15 -9.34
CA GLY A 61 8.02 1.49 -9.57
C GLY A 61 8.05 1.88 -11.05
N SER A 62 8.52 1.00 -11.93
CA SER A 62 8.57 1.26 -13.37
C SER A 62 7.17 1.38 -14.00
N SER A 63 6.23 0.55 -13.56
CA SER A 63 4.83 0.61 -13.99
C SER A 63 4.17 1.92 -13.56
N ALA A 64 4.37 2.34 -12.31
CA ALA A 64 3.85 3.61 -11.79
C ALA A 64 4.42 4.81 -12.56
N GLN A 65 5.72 4.82 -12.86
CA GLN A 65 6.36 5.91 -13.62
C GLN A 65 5.82 6.01 -15.05
N ALA A 66 5.61 4.90 -15.74
CA ALA A 66 5.02 4.89 -17.07
C ALA A 66 3.61 5.50 -17.06
N VAL A 67 2.78 5.15 -16.07
CA VAL A 67 1.45 5.73 -15.91
C VAL A 67 1.53 7.23 -15.63
N VAL A 68 2.43 7.68 -14.75
CA VAL A 68 2.62 9.12 -14.46
C VAL A 68 2.99 9.88 -15.73
N GLN A 69 3.85 9.32 -16.58
CA GLN A 69 4.23 9.96 -17.84
C GLN A 69 3.02 10.12 -18.76
N MET A 70 2.21 9.07 -18.93
CA MET A 70 0.97 9.14 -19.72
C MET A 70 -0.01 10.18 -19.16
N LEU A 71 -0.17 10.25 -17.82
CA LEU A 71 -1.03 11.25 -17.18
C LEU A 71 -0.53 12.70 -17.37
N LYS A 72 0.79 12.91 -17.50
CA LYS A 72 1.37 14.24 -17.77
C LYS A 72 1.18 14.68 -19.21
N GLU A 73 1.19 13.76 -20.15
CA GLU A 73 1.06 14.01 -21.59
C GLU A 73 -0.38 14.27 -22.02
N GLN A 74 -1.34 13.74 -21.30
CA GLN A 74 -2.75 13.98 -21.59
C GLN A 74 -3.13 15.41 -21.23
N ARG A 75 -3.73 16.12 -22.18
CA ARG A 75 -4.29 17.45 -21.94
C ARG A 75 -5.50 17.31 -21.02
N PRO A 76 -5.66 18.18 -20.01
CA PRO A 76 -6.88 18.23 -19.22
C PRO A 76 -8.07 18.37 -20.15
N GLN A 77 -9.08 17.54 -20.02
CA GLN A 77 -10.36 17.79 -20.66
C GLN A 77 -10.99 18.98 -19.95
N GLU A 78 -11.06 20.12 -20.62
CA GLU A 78 -11.71 21.34 -20.15
C GLU A 78 -13.26 21.21 -20.12
N ASN A 79 -13.78 20.06 -19.86
CA ASN A 79 -15.19 19.89 -19.58
C ASN A 79 -15.41 20.41 -18.17
N GLY A 80 -15.90 21.65 -18.04
CA GLY A 80 -16.11 22.42 -16.81
C GLY A 80 -16.95 21.78 -15.72
N GLN A 81 -16.99 20.47 -15.65
CA GLN A 81 -17.70 19.66 -14.68
C GLN A 81 -16.78 18.63 -14.06
N GLN A 82 -16.50 18.89 -12.78
CA GLN A 82 -16.24 17.91 -11.72
C GLN A 82 -14.82 17.38 -11.55
N ASP A 83 -14.32 17.60 -10.33
CA ASP A 83 -13.14 16.99 -9.72
C ASP A 83 -13.16 15.44 -9.66
N GLN A 84 -14.12 14.79 -10.28
CA GLN A 84 -14.24 13.33 -10.43
C GLN A 84 -13.76 12.82 -11.79
N SER A 85 -13.18 13.70 -12.63
CA SER A 85 -12.59 13.31 -13.90
C SER A 85 -11.52 12.24 -13.67
N THR A 86 -11.52 11.22 -14.53
CA THR A 86 -10.52 10.16 -14.55
C THR A 86 -9.91 10.03 -15.94
N ILE A 87 -8.68 9.57 -15.98
CA ILE A 87 -7.97 9.22 -17.19
C ILE A 87 -7.77 7.72 -17.19
N GLU A 88 -8.20 7.03 -18.23
CA GLU A 88 -7.99 5.60 -18.37
C GLU A 88 -6.62 5.30 -18.97
N VAL A 89 -5.86 4.45 -18.28
CA VAL A 89 -4.59 3.91 -18.75
C VAL A 89 -4.60 2.39 -18.52
N ARG A 90 -4.48 1.60 -19.57
CA ARG A 90 -4.49 0.13 -19.50
C ARG A 90 -5.64 -0.42 -18.66
N GLU A 91 -6.87 -0.03 -18.99
CA GLU A 91 -8.12 -0.47 -18.32
C GLU A 91 -8.25 -0.04 -16.85
N THR A 92 -7.39 0.84 -16.38
CA THR A 92 -7.45 1.42 -15.05
C THR A 92 -7.74 2.92 -15.12
N ALA A 93 -8.77 3.35 -14.43
CA ALA A 93 -9.11 4.76 -14.28
C ALA A 93 -8.26 5.40 -13.18
N TYR A 94 -7.52 6.45 -13.50
CA TYR A 94 -6.71 7.24 -12.57
C TYR A 94 -7.33 8.60 -12.33
N CYS A 95 -7.40 9.03 -11.07
CA CYS A 95 -7.90 10.36 -10.72
C CYS A 95 -6.82 11.45 -10.81
N GLY A 96 -5.56 11.07 -11.03
CA GLY A 96 -4.43 11.97 -11.13
C GLY A 96 -3.15 11.39 -10.54
N TYR A 97 -2.25 12.25 -10.08
CA TYR A 97 -1.01 11.82 -9.45
C TYR A 97 -0.62 12.68 -8.24
N LEU A 98 -0.04 12.05 -7.23
CA LEU A 98 0.56 12.69 -6.06
C LEU A 98 2.05 12.90 -6.28
N SER A 99 2.58 14.05 -5.83
CA SER A 99 4.01 14.35 -5.85
C SER A 99 4.49 14.71 -4.45
N PHE A 100 5.61 14.12 -4.06
CA PHE A 100 6.27 14.27 -2.77
C PHE A 100 7.67 14.83 -2.98
N PRO A 101 7.86 16.17 -2.98
CA PRO A 101 9.18 16.77 -3.26
C PRO A 101 10.26 16.28 -2.32
N LYS A 102 9.96 16.14 -1.03
CA LYS A 102 10.88 15.63 -0.02
C LYS A 102 11.41 14.22 -0.33
N LEU A 103 10.58 13.40 -0.95
CA LEU A 103 10.93 12.02 -1.32
C LEU A 103 11.45 11.93 -2.77
N GLN A 104 11.38 13.02 -3.55
CA GLN A 104 11.63 13.03 -5.00
C GLN A 104 10.80 11.96 -5.72
N GLN A 105 9.53 11.79 -5.30
CA GLN A 105 8.67 10.74 -5.77
C GLN A 105 7.36 11.31 -6.33
N THR A 106 6.90 10.74 -7.44
CA THR A 106 5.59 11.03 -8.03
C THR A 106 4.90 9.72 -8.32
N LEU A 107 3.63 9.58 -7.89
CA LEU A 107 2.87 8.34 -7.97
C LEU A 107 1.48 8.60 -8.56
N PRO A 108 1.03 7.79 -9.54
CA PRO A 108 -0.33 7.87 -10.04
C PRO A 108 -1.28 7.37 -8.93
N VAL A 109 -2.52 7.84 -8.94
CA VAL A 109 -3.55 7.38 -8.00
C VAL A 109 -4.72 6.84 -8.79
N ALA A 110 -4.96 5.54 -8.66
CA ALA A 110 -6.14 4.91 -9.23
C ALA A 110 -7.42 5.41 -8.53
N SER A 111 -8.50 5.57 -9.30
CA SER A 111 -9.77 6.10 -8.79
C SER A 111 -10.49 5.15 -7.84
N LYS A 112 -10.23 3.83 -7.98
CA LYS A 112 -10.86 2.79 -7.17
C LYS A 112 -9.82 1.85 -6.59
N TRP A 113 -10.03 1.48 -5.34
CA TRP A 113 -9.19 0.54 -4.63
C TRP A 113 -9.52 -0.92 -5.00
N ARG A 114 -8.46 -1.70 -5.30
CA ARG A 114 -8.46 -3.17 -5.41
C ARG A 114 -7.10 -3.67 -4.97
N PHE A 115 -6.99 -4.89 -4.46
CA PHE A 115 -5.69 -5.46 -4.07
C PHE A 115 -4.71 -5.51 -5.24
N SER A 116 -5.13 -6.04 -6.38
CA SER A 116 -4.31 -6.10 -7.60
C SER A 116 -3.87 -4.71 -8.10
N GLN A 117 -4.69 -3.68 -7.86
CA GLN A 117 -4.34 -2.30 -8.24
C GLN A 117 -3.22 -1.74 -7.36
N LEU A 118 -3.17 -2.10 -6.08
CA LEU A 118 -2.13 -1.63 -5.18
C LEU A 118 -0.73 -2.15 -5.55
N GLU A 119 -0.63 -3.27 -6.27
CA GLU A 119 0.63 -3.77 -6.82
C GLU A 119 1.20 -2.84 -7.89
N VAL A 120 0.34 -2.13 -8.60
CA VAL A 120 0.72 -1.21 -9.68
C VAL A 120 0.87 0.22 -9.18
N SER A 121 -0.05 0.69 -8.34
CA SER A 121 -0.06 2.09 -7.87
C SER A 121 -0.91 2.26 -6.60
N PRO A 122 -0.69 3.35 -5.84
CA PRO A 122 -1.68 3.80 -4.86
C PRO A 122 -3.06 4.00 -5.47
N ALA A 123 -4.10 3.84 -4.65
CA ALA A 123 -5.49 3.93 -5.08
C ALA A 123 -6.36 4.66 -4.04
N THR A 124 -7.42 5.30 -4.51
CA THR A 124 -8.44 5.91 -3.65
C THR A 124 -9.13 4.84 -2.84
N TYR A 125 -8.99 4.92 -1.52
CA TYR A 125 -9.70 4.05 -0.58
C TYR A 125 -11.13 4.55 -0.33
N THR A 126 -11.29 5.86 -0.10
CA THR A 126 -12.59 6.53 0.05
C THR A 126 -12.45 8.05 -0.11
N GLY A 127 -13.55 8.74 -0.35
CA GLY A 127 -13.60 10.19 -0.49
C GLY A 127 -12.94 10.71 -1.76
N SER A 128 -12.74 12.01 -1.82
CA SER A 128 -12.09 12.68 -2.95
C SER A 128 -11.32 13.94 -2.51
N ALA A 129 -10.44 14.43 -3.37
CA ALA A 129 -9.74 15.69 -3.15
C ALA A 129 -10.72 16.88 -3.10
N ALA A 130 -11.79 16.83 -3.88
CA ALA A 130 -12.83 17.86 -3.93
C ALA A 130 -13.64 17.92 -2.64
N ASP A 131 -14.04 16.77 -2.12
CA ASP A 131 -14.84 16.67 -0.89
C ASP A 131 -14.00 16.89 0.38
N ARG A 132 -12.67 16.99 0.26
CA ARG A 132 -11.72 17.23 1.35
C ARG A 132 -11.75 16.17 2.46
N ASP A 133 -12.06 14.94 2.08
CA ASP A 133 -12.14 13.76 2.95
C ASP A 133 -11.35 12.56 2.37
N TRP A 134 -10.39 12.87 1.48
CA TRP A 134 -9.74 11.88 0.65
C TRP A 134 -8.79 10.97 1.42
N VAL A 135 -8.97 9.67 1.25
CA VAL A 135 -8.11 8.63 1.81
C VAL A 135 -7.52 7.80 0.68
N VAL A 136 -6.20 7.71 0.63
CA VAL A 136 -5.45 6.96 -0.38
C VAL A 136 -4.66 5.84 0.30
N ALA A 137 -4.81 4.64 -0.23
CA ALA A 137 -4.06 3.45 0.17
C ALA A 137 -2.91 3.20 -0.80
N GLY A 138 -1.79 2.67 -0.31
CA GLY A 138 -0.70 2.20 -1.14
C GLY A 138 0.06 1.06 -0.45
N HIS A 139 0.76 0.24 -1.23
CA HIS A 139 1.68 -0.76 -0.70
C HIS A 139 2.89 -0.11 -0.02
N ASN A 140 3.52 -0.84 0.89
CA ASN A 140 4.76 -0.44 1.57
C ASN A 140 6.02 -0.69 0.73
N PHE A 141 5.89 -0.85 -0.58
CA PHE A 141 7.03 -0.88 -1.50
C PHE A 141 7.77 0.46 -1.45
N VAL A 142 9.10 0.44 -1.56
CA VAL A 142 9.94 1.64 -1.54
C VAL A 142 9.53 2.61 -2.67
N ASN A 143 9.19 2.05 -3.82
CA ASN A 143 8.73 2.81 -4.99
C ASN A 143 7.24 3.22 -4.92
N HIS A 144 6.52 2.87 -3.86
CA HIS A 144 5.16 3.33 -3.56
C HIS A 144 5.11 4.14 -2.26
N PHE A 145 4.33 3.69 -1.26
CA PHE A 145 4.16 4.40 0.02
C PHE A 145 5.13 3.96 1.12
N GLY A 146 6.06 3.06 0.84
CA GLY A 146 7.04 2.58 1.83
C GLY A 146 7.93 3.68 2.40
N ARG A 147 8.12 4.79 1.67
CA ARG A 147 8.92 5.94 2.11
C ARG A 147 8.13 7.04 2.80
N LEU A 148 6.82 6.87 3.02
CA LEU A 148 6.00 7.88 3.70
C LEU A 148 6.49 8.20 5.13
N ASN A 149 7.16 7.26 5.78
CA ASN A 149 7.78 7.45 7.09
C ASN A 149 8.93 8.45 7.12
N GLN A 150 9.46 8.86 5.97
CA GLN A 150 10.50 9.89 5.83
C GLN A 150 9.91 11.30 5.76
N LEU A 151 8.59 11.43 5.60
CA LEU A 151 7.90 12.73 5.66
C LEU A 151 7.86 13.24 7.09
N GLN A 152 7.82 14.57 7.21
CA GLN A 152 7.73 15.29 8.48
C GLN A 152 6.54 16.24 8.46
N VAL A 153 6.06 16.63 9.64
CA VAL A 153 5.06 17.69 9.77
C VAL A 153 5.61 18.97 9.15
N GLY A 154 4.81 19.59 8.27
CA GLY A 154 5.22 20.76 7.50
C GLY A 154 5.58 20.48 6.04
N ASP A 155 5.95 19.24 5.70
CA ASP A 155 6.29 18.86 4.32
C ASP A 155 5.09 19.06 3.39
N LYS A 156 5.38 19.42 2.13
CA LYS A 156 4.34 19.60 1.11
C LYS A 156 4.08 18.32 0.34
N VAL A 157 2.80 18.11 0.04
CA VAL A 157 2.31 17.08 -0.87
C VAL A 157 1.46 17.76 -1.93
N TYR A 158 1.71 17.47 -3.18
CA TYR A 158 0.96 18.02 -4.31
C TYR A 158 0.13 16.93 -4.95
N PHE A 159 -1.09 17.26 -5.31
CA PHE A 159 -1.92 16.42 -6.15
C PHE A 159 -2.31 17.18 -7.42
N LYS A 160 -2.06 16.58 -8.56
CA LYS A 160 -2.60 17.03 -9.84
C LYS A 160 -3.70 16.08 -10.26
N ALA A 161 -4.92 16.59 -10.26
CA ALA A 161 -6.10 15.85 -10.69
C ALA A 161 -6.12 15.66 -12.21
N ALA A 162 -6.82 14.65 -12.68
CA ALA A 162 -7.09 14.40 -14.10
C ALA A 162 -7.84 15.58 -14.76
N SER A 163 -8.65 16.30 -13.99
CA SER A 163 -9.30 17.55 -14.41
C SER A 163 -8.35 18.72 -14.67
N GLY A 164 -7.05 18.56 -14.34
CA GLY A 164 -6.06 19.64 -14.41
C GLY A 164 -5.91 20.48 -13.15
N ARG A 165 -6.85 20.38 -12.19
CA ARG A 165 -6.73 21.10 -10.90
C ARG A 165 -5.53 20.64 -10.12
N ARG A 166 -4.92 21.57 -9.38
CA ARG A 166 -3.76 21.31 -8.53
C ARG A 166 -4.11 21.61 -7.08
N TYR A 167 -3.93 20.61 -6.23
CA TYR A 167 -4.11 20.71 -4.79
C TYR A 167 -2.76 20.75 -4.11
N VAL A 168 -2.57 21.68 -3.19
CA VAL A 168 -1.37 21.81 -2.37
C VAL A 168 -1.75 21.45 -0.93
N TYR A 169 -1.16 20.40 -0.41
CA TYR A 169 -1.35 19.96 0.96
C TYR A 169 -0.08 20.17 1.78
N ARG A 170 -0.25 20.22 3.10
CA ARG A 170 0.83 20.17 4.09
C ARG A 170 0.60 19.01 5.04
N VAL A 171 1.65 18.25 5.31
CA VAL A 171 1.62 17.21 6.35
C VAL A 171 1.35 17.87 7.70
N ALA A 172 0.29 17.46 8.36
CA ALA A 172 -0.16 18.00 9.63
C ALA A 172 0.06 17.02 10.80
N LYS A 173 0.07 15.70 10.52
CA LYS A 173 0.27 14.66 11.53
C LYS A 173 0.76 13.38 10.89
N LEU A 174 1.62 12.67 11.63
CA LEU A 174 2.01 11.29 11.35
C LEU A 174 1.48 10.43 12.49
N GLU A 175 0.89 9.29 12.18
CA GLU A 175 0.38 8.38 13.20
C GLU A 175 0.38 6.93 12.72
N VAL A 176 0.39 6.01 13.68
CA VAL A 176 0.26 4.58 13.43
C VAL A 176 -1.09 4.12 13.95
N LEU A 177 -1.87 3.49 13.09
CA LEU A 177 -3.22 3.01 13.42
C LEU A 177 -3.26 1.48 13.40
N LYS A 178 -4.12 0.89 14.26
CA LYS A 178 -4.45 -0.53 14.18
C LYS A 178 -5.23 -0.80 12.89
N PRO A 179 -5.13 -1.99 12.27
CA PRO A 179 -5.90 -2.34 11.07
C PRO A 179 -7.41 -2.20 11.25
N THR A 180 -7.89 -2.43 12.47
CA THR A 180 -9.31 -2.33 12.85
C THR A 180 -9.78 -0.89 13.08
N ALA A 181 -8.88 0.10 13.08
CA ALA A 181 -9.22 1.50 13.32
C ALA A 181 -9.80 2.21 12.08
N ILE A 182 -10.67 1.54 11.34
CA ILE A 182 -11.26 2.02 10.07
C ILE A 182 -11.96 3.35 10.27
N SER A 183 -12.76 3.49 11.32
CA SER A 183 -13.47 4.75 11.60
C SER A 183 -12.51 5.93 11.78
N LYS A 184 -11.36 5.73 12.47
CA LYS A 184 -10.33 6.76 12.62
C LYS A 184 -9.62 7.07 11.28
N MET A 185 -9.50 6.08 10.40
CA MET A 185 -8.92 6.27 9.08
C MET A 185 -9.82 7.14 8.21
N VAL A 186 -11.11 6.79 8.13
CA VAL A 186 -12.08 7.37 7.20
C VAL A 186 -12.70 8.65 7.74
N LYS A 187 -13.15 8.65 9.00
CA LYS A 187 -13.78 9.80 9.64
C LYS A 187 -12.74 10.67 10.32
N SER A 188 -11.99 11.46 9.56
CA SER A 188 -10.96 12.33 10.09
C SER A 188 -11.25 13.79 9.73
N LYS A 189 -10.67 14.71 10.50
CA LYS A 189 -10.73 16.15 10.22
C LYS A 189 -9.72 16.62 9.16
N TYR A 190 -8.98 15.71 8.54
CA TYR A 190 -7.93 16.02 7.58
C TYR A 190 -8.44 15.88 6.15
N ASP A 191 -7.97 16.78 5.29
CA ASP A 191 -8.45 16.89 3.91
C ASP A 191 -7.88 15.76 3.01
N LEU A 192 -6.69 15.22 3.37
CA LEU A 192 -6.06 14.09 2.72
C LEU A 192 -5.42 13.18 3.77
N SER A 193 -5.59 11.88 3.62
CA SER A 193 -4.94 10.86 4.42
C SER A 193 -4.29 9.83 3.50
N LEU A 194 -3.00 9.59 3.70
CA LEU A 194 -2.24 8.58 2.97
C LEU A 194 -1.88 7.47 3.94
N PHE A 195 -2.08 6.21 3.58
CA PHE A 195 -1.69 5.12 4.46
C PHE A 195 -1.11 3.92 3.72
N THR A 196 -0.25 3.21 4.43
CA THR A 196 0.35 1.96 3.99
C THR A 196 0.45 0.97 5.15
N CYS A 197 0.67 -0.31 4.85
CA CYS A 197 1.03 -1.29 5.87
C CYS A 197 2.41 -0.96 6.45
N THR A 198 2.63 -1.24 7.73
CA THR A 198 3.99 -1.32 8.28
C THR A 198 4.66 -2.61 7.82
N TYR A 199 5.98 -2.73 7.95
CA TYR A 199 6.72 -3.94 7.56
C TYR A 199 6.18 -5.21 8.20
N SER A 200 5.70 -5.13 9.42
CA SER A 200 5.07 -6.26 10.10
C SER A 200 3.67 -6.60 9.58
N GLY A 201 3.06 -5.73 8.77
CA GLY A 201 1.65 -5.86 8.34
C GLY A 201 0.62 -5.60 9.45
N LEU A 202 1.06 -5.51 10.71
CA LEU A 202 0.20 -5.44 11.89
C LEU A 202 -0.43 -4.07 12.13
N THR A 203 0.10 -3.03 11.51
CA THR A 203 -0.40 -1.66 11.68
C THR A 203 -0.42 -0.89 10.35
N ARG A 204 -0.98 0.31 10.38
CA ARG A 204 -1.05 1.23 9.24
C ARG A 204 -0.31 2.52 9.57
N PHE A 205 0.81 2.77 8.88
CA PHE A 205 1.44 4.08 8.93
C PHE A 205 0.60 5.06 8.14
N THR A 206 0.24 6.17 8.76
CA THR A 206 -0.71 7.14 8.21
C THR A 206 -0.16 8.55 8.26
N VAL A 207 -0.19 9.22 7.12
CA VAL A 207 0.15 10.65 6.95
C VAL A 207 -1.13 11.44 6.78
N ARG A 208 -1.37 12.40 7.67
CA ARG A 208 -2.54 13.29 7.66
C ARG A 208 -2.15 14.65 7.12
N CYS A 209 -2.86 15.15 6.13
CA CYS A 209 -2.56 16.41 5.48
C CYS A 209 -3.72 17.39 5.53
N ARG A 210 -3.39 18.67 5.55
CA ARG A 210 -4.33 19.80 5.41
C ARG A 210 -4.16 20.44 4.06
N LEU A 211 -5.26 20.77 3.43
CA LEU A 211 -5.28 21.54 2.20
C LEU A 211 -4.84 22.98 2.49
N LEU A 212 -3.91 23.48 1.69
CA LEU A 212 -3.44 24.86 1.73
C LEU A 212 -4.04 25.68 0.60
N GLN A 213 -4.09 25.12 -0.61
CA GLN A 213 -4.46 25.85 -1.81
C GLN A 213 -4.98 24.92 -2.90
N ILE A 214 -5.92 25.39 -3.71
CA ILE A 214 -6.34 24.82 -5.00
C ILE A 214 -5.98 25.85 -6.09
N LYS A 215 -5.37 25.36 -7.20
CA LYS A 215 -4.99 26.16 -8.36
C LYS A 215 -5.62 25.61 -9.62
#